data_d831b526b9ac6ae7871ba45e837d8498
#
_entry.id   d831b526b9ac6ae7871ba45e837d8498
#
_cell.length_a   1.000
_cell.length_b   1.000
_cell.length_c   1.000
_cell.angle_alpha   90.00
_cell.angle_beta   90.00
_cell.angle_gamma   90.00
#
_symmetry.space_group_name_H-M   'P 1'
#
loop_
_entity.id
_entity.type
_entity.pdbx_description
1 polymer ?
#
loop_
_entity_poly.entity_id
_entity_poly.type
_entity_poly.pdbx_seq_one_letter_code
_entity_poly.pdbx_strand_id
1 'polypeptide(L)'
;MRGGMRNPMPEQPANVRNKNFEEVALGYTKEMAVDEAQRCLNCPKPRCVGSCPVNIEIPKFIHEVAQENFAEAYKILKRKSALPAVCGRVCPQENQCEGKCVLGIKGEPVAIGRLERFVADYARANGLDNDVEAPAERKGKKVAIVGSGPSGLTCAGDLAKMGYDVTMYEALHAAGGVLMYGIPQFRLPKEIVQHEIAGLKKLGVNIVVNAVIGRTFTIKELMEEEGFSAVYVGTGAGLPHFMHIDGENLNGVYSANEFLTRVNLMKAYQFPRVATPVYVGKSAAIVGAGNVAMDAARTAKRLGAENVYIVYRRGEDEMPARKEEIGHAKEEGIELRLLNNPVAILGNEKGWVSGLKCVKMELGEADASGRRSPVAIPGSEYVLDVDMVVMAIGQGPNPLIKDTTPDLEVNKRGNIVADETGATSIPGVFAGGDIVTGAATVISAMGAGKKAAAAIDAYLQGK
;
A
#
# COMPACT_ATOMS: atom_id res chain seq x y z
N MET A 1 5.97 24.02 28.08
CA MET A 1 5.52 22.65 28.38
C MET A 1 5.56 21.87 27.05
N ARG A 2 6.45 20.85 26.91
CA ARG A 2 6.66 20.05 25.67
C ARG A 2 5.52 19.04 25.36
N GLY A 3 4.34 19.21 25.92
CA GLY A 3 3.18 18.31 25.79
C GLY A 3 1.93 18.95 25.21
N GLY A 4 2.08 19.91 24.28
CA GLY A 4 0.97 20.50 23.56
C GLY A 4 0.27 19.53 22.62
N MET A 5 -0.91 19.93 22.08
CA MET A 5 -1.61 19.20 21.03
C MET A 5 -0.73 19.11 19.78
N ARG A 6 -0.86 18.02 19.02
CA ARG A 6 -0.16 17.87 17.73
C ARG A 6 -0.74 18.85 16.70
N ASN A 7 0.10 19.32 15.81
CA ASN A 7 -0.36 20.16 14.71
C ASN A 7 -1.36 19.37 13.82
N PRO A 8 -2.56 19.91 13.54
CA PRO A 8 -3.50 19.27 12.64
C PRO A 8 -2.92 19.22 11.21
N MET A 9 -3.30 18.22 10.44
CA MET A 9 -2.99 18.20 9.01
C MET A 9 -3.91 19.19 8.30
N PRO A 10 -3.39 20.15 7.54
CA PRO A 10 -4.22 20.94 6.63
C PRO A 10 -4.82 20.06 5.55
N GLU A 11 -6.12 20.19 5.30
CA GLU A 11 -6.86 19.34 4.36
C GLU A 11 -7.84 20.15 3.52
N GLN A 12 -8.16 19.63 2.33
CA GLN A 12 -9.28 20.17 1.56
C GLN A 12 -10.60 19.97 2.32
N PRO A 13 -11.54 20.95 2.31
CA PRO A 13 -12.87 20.78 2.88
C PRO A 13 -13.60 19.57 2.31
N ALA A 14 -14.33 18.81 3.12
CA ALA A 14 -14.94 17.54 2.74
C ALA A 14 -15.90 17.68 1.54
N ASN A 15 -16.69 18.75 1.48
CA ASN A 15 -17.62 19.06 0.39
C ASN A 15 -16.94 19.50 -0.92
N VAL A 16 -15.64 19.78 -0.88
CA VAL A 16 -14.81 20.10 -2.05
C VAL A 16 -14.07 18.85 -2.49
N ARG A 17 -13.35 18.20 -1.56
CA ARG A 17 -12.49 17.06 -1.86
C ARG A 17 -13.22 15.81 -2.37
N ASN A 18 -14.50 15.64 -2.00
CA ASN A 18 -15.33 14.53 -2.46
C ASN A 18 -15.78 14.64 -3.94
N LYS A 19 -15.37 15.70 -4.65
CA LYS A 19 -15.70 15.97 -6.07
C LYS A 19 -14.48 16.08 -6.99
N ASN A 20 -13.28 15.87 -6.45
CA ASN A 20 -12.04 15.98 -7.22
C ASN A 20 -11.06 14.87 -6.84
N PHE A 21 -9.99 14.72 -7.61
CA PHE A 21 -8.93 13.73 -7.39
C PHE A 21 -7.61 14.35 -6.91
N GLU A 22 -7.65 15.64 -6.52
CA GLU A 22 -6.49 16.31 -5.94
C GLU A 22 -6.18 15.76 -4.54
N GLU A 23 -4.92 15.85 -4.12
CA GLU A 23 -4.48 15.34 -2.83
C GLU A 23 -5.27 15.96 -1.68
N VAL A 24 -5.84 15.13 -0.82
CA VAL A 24 -6.72 15.56 0.29
C VAL A 24 -5.94 16.30 1.35
N ALA A 25 -4.86 15.70 1.86
CA ALA A 25 -3.98 16.30 2.84
C ALA A 25 -2.99 17.25 2.14
N LEU A 26 -2.90 18.51 2.61
CA LEU A 26 -2.11 19.55 1.95
C LEU A 26 -0.64 19.59 2.41
N GLY A 27 -0.32 18.88 3.48
CA GLY A 27 1.02 18.87 4.08
C GLY A 27 1.24 19.98 5.10
N TYR A 28 2.33 19.90 5.86
CA TYR A 28 2.73 20.94 6.80
C TYR A 28 3.44 22.09 6.10
N THR A 29 3.26 23.31 6.60
CA THR A 29 4.16 24.41 6.33
C THR A 29 5.49 24.21 7.08
N LYS A 30 6.49 25.01 6.75
CA LYS A 30 7.79 24.99 7.46
C LYS A 30 7.60 25.24 8.96
N GLU A 31 6.81 26.24 9.32
CA GLU A 31 6.54 26.64 10.72
C GLU A 31 5.83 25.51 11.48
N MET A 32 4.81 24.90 10.87
CA MET A 32 4.11 23.75 11.46
C MET A 32 5.05 22.56 11.69
N ALA A 33 5.94 22.28 10.74
CA ALA A 33 6.88 21.18 10.84
C ALA A 33 7.89 21.40 11.95
N VAL A 34 8.45 22.61 12.08
CA VAL A 34 9.40 22.96 13.14
C VAL A 34 8.73 22.91 14.52
N ASP A 35 7.54 23.48 14.66
CA ASP A 35 6.78 23.43 15.92
C ASP A 35 6.46 21.99 16.34
N GLU A 36 5.97 21.17 15.41
CA GLU A 36 5.69 19.75 15.69
C GLU A 36 6.97 18.97 16.05
N ALA A 37 8.08 19.25 15.37
CA ALA A 37 9.36 18.59 15.63
C ALA A 37 9.92 18.92 17.03
N GLN A 38 9.70 20.12 17.53
CA GLN A 38 10.11 20.55 18.87
C GLN A 38 9.39 19.79 19.99
N ARG A 39 8.26 19.13 19.70
CA ARG A 39 7.57 18.26 20.68
C ARG A 39 8.36 16.98 20.96
N CYS A 40 9.24 16.54 20.07
CA CYS A 40 9.98 15.30 20.23
C CYS A 40 10.90 15.34 21.45
N LEU A 41 10.81 14.32 22.31
CA LEU A 41 11.62 14.21 23.53
C LEU A 41 13.04 13.69 23.29
N ASN A 42 13.37 13.32 22.05
CA ASN A 42 14.67 12.70 21.71
C ASN A 42 15.05 11.56 22.67
N CYS A 43 14.17 10.57 22.83
CA CYS A 43 14.28 9.49 23.80
C CYS A 43 15.58 8.69 23.62
N PRO A 44 16.32 8.36 24.72
CA PRO A 44 17.54 7.54 24.63
C PRO A 44 17.27 6.11 24.10
N LYS A 45 16.07 5.56 24.38
CA LYS A 45 15.59 4.28 23.87
C LYS A 45 14.28 4.51 23.10
N PRO A 46 14.35 4.96 21.83
CA PRO A 46 13.18 5.38 21.07
C PRO A 46 12.36 4.18 20.60
N ARG A 47 11.21 3.93 21.23
CA ARG A 47 10.28 2.86 20.87
C ARG A 47 9.73 3.01 19.45
N CYS A 48 9.61 4.25 18.96
CA CYS A 48 9.16 4.56 17.59
C CYS A 48 10.10 3.98 16.53
N VAL A 49 11.41 3.93 16.76
CA VAL A 49 12.38 3.32 15.83
C VAL A 49 12.15 1.81 15.71
N GLY A 50 12.07 1.10 16.82
CA GLY A 50 11.88 -0.35 16.82
C GLY A 50 10.52 -0.82 16.28
N SER A 51 9.53 0.08 16.21
CA SER A 51 8.22 -0.22 15.58
C SER A 51 8.12 0.19 14.11
N CYS A 52 9.16 0.79 13.54
CA CYS A 52 9.27 1.05 12.12
C CYS A 52 9.87 -0.17 11.41
N PRO A 53 9.19 -0.80 10.44
CA PRO A 53 9.69 -2.00 9.75
C PRO A 53 11.03 -1.82 9.03
N VAL A 54 11.44 -0.59 8.73
CA VAL A 54 12.74 -0.26 8.13
C VAL A 54 13.69 0.44 9.10
N ASN A 55 13.31 0.58 10.37
CA ASN A 55 14.11 1.17 11.45
C ASN A 55 14.66 2.58 11.12
N ILE A 56 13.78 3.48 10.66
CA ILE A 56 14.15 4.90 10.46
C ILE A 56 14.66 5.49 11.78
N GLU A 57 15.75 6.24 11.74
CA GLU A 57 16.33 6.95 12.89
C GLU A 57 15.48 8.17 13.27
N ILE A 58 14.23 7.91 13.70
CA ILE A 58 13.15 8.90 13.86
C ILE A 58 13.57 10.11 14.72
N PRO A 59 14.14 9.94 15.95
CA PRO A 59 14.53 11.11 16.73
C PRO A 59 15.58 11.97 16.05
N LYS A 60 16.49 11.36 15.26
CA LYS A 60 17.55 12.11 14.59
C LYS A 60 17.02 13.00 13.49
N PHE A 61 16.17 12.46 12.57
CA PHE A 61 15.63 13.31 11.53
C PHE A 61 14.70 14.40 12.08
N ILE A 62 13.91 14.10 13.13
CA ILE A 62 13.05 15.08 13.78
C ILE A 62 13.88 16.18 14.45
N HIS A 63 15.01 15.84 15.05
CA HIS A 63 15.92 16.82 15.64
C HIS A 63 16.43 17.80 14.57
N GLU A 64 16.83 17.31 13.40
CA GLU A 64 17.27 18.14 12.29
C GLU A 64 16.11 19.04 11.76
N VAL A 65 14.89 18.53 11.72
CA VAL A 65 13.71 19.35 11.38
C VAL A 65 13.53 20.50 12.38
N ALA A 66 13.67 20.21 13.69
CA ALA A 66 13.56 21.23 14.73
C ALA A 66 14.66 22.32 14.66
N GLN A 67 15.80 22.02 14.03
CA GLN A 67 16.90 22.94 13.77
C GLN A 67 16.86 23.54 12.35
N GLU A 68 15.79 23.31 11.59
CA GLU A 68 15.61 23.72 10.18
C GLU A 68 16.66 23.15 9.21
N ASN A 69 17.38 22.10 9.58
CA ASN A 69 18.36 21.40 8.77
C ASN A 69 17.68 20.34 7.87
N PHE A 70 16.77 20.76 7.01
CA PHE A 70 15.91 19.84 6.23
C PHE A 70 16.69 18.93 5.27
N ALA A 71 17.81 19.41 4.72
CA ALA A 71 18.66 18.59 3.88
C ALA A 71 19.27 17.40 4.64
N GLU A 72 19.77 17.62 5.87
CA GLU A 72 20.29 16.53 6.71
C GLU A 72 19.17 15.62 7.20
N ALA A 73 18.00 16.17 7.56
CA ALA A 73 16.82 15.37 7.90
C ALA A 73 16.46 14.39 6.76
N TYR A 74 16.49 14.86 5.50
CA TYR A 74 16.23 14.02 4.34
C TYR A 74 17.29 12.92 4.16
N LYS A 75 18.58 13.24 4.29
CA LYS A 75 19.66 12.24 4.24
C LYS A 75 19.48 11.15 5.29
N ILE A 76 19.10 11.52 6.53
CA ILE A 76 18.83 10.54 7.60
C ILE A 76 17.67 9.62 7.21
N LEU A 77 16.58 10.15 6.66
CA LEU A 77 15.45 9.34 6.17
C LEU A 77 15.91 8.37 5.07
N LYS A 78 16.64 8.85 4.07
CA LYS A 78 17.07 8.05 2.90
C LYS A 78 18.08 6.95 3.25
N ARG A 79 18.78 7.00 4.39
CA ARG A 79 19.61 5.89 4.87
C ARG A 79 18.80 4.61 5.10
N LYS A 80 17.53 4.73 5.48
CA LYS A 80 16.68 3.60 5.87
C LYS A 80 15.43 3.45 5.01
N SER A 81 14.83 4.53 4.55
CA SER A 81 13.60 4.52 3.75
C SER A 81 13.92 4.77 2.27
N ALA A 82 13.57 3.82 1.40
CA ALA A 82 13.67 3.98 -0.04
C ALA A 82 12.62 4.97 -0.58
N LEU A 83 11.43 5.04 0.06
CA LEU A 83 10.25 5.75 -0.41
C LEU A 83 9.65 6.69 0.66
N PRO A 84 10.39 7.68 1.19
CA PRO A 84 9.91 8.49 2.31
C PRO A 84 8.69 9.34 1.96
N ALA A 85 8.59 9.87 0.73
CA ALA A 85 7.43 10.63 0.29
C ALA A 85 6.14 9.80 0.26
N VAL A 86 6.25 8.51 -0.06
CA VAL A 86 5.15 7.54 -0.01
C VAL A 86 4.81 7.19 1.44
N CYS A 87 5.81 6.80 2.25
CA CYS A 87 5.61 6.36 3.64
C CYS A 87 4.96 7.44 4.49
N GLY A 88 5.37 8.70 4.37
CA GLY A 88 4.78 9.82 5.08
C GLY A 88 3.29 10.04 4.79
N ARG A 89 2.79 9.53 3.62
CA ARG A 89 1.38 9.61 3.22
C ARG A 89 0.55 8.38 3.58
N VAL A 90 1.10 7.17 3.47
CA VAL A 90 0.28 5.95 3.47
C VAL A 90 0.55 4.98 4.61
N CYS A 91 1.62 5.15 5.39
CA CYS A 91 1.88 4.30 6.56
C CYS A 91 0.75 4.43 7.58
N PRO A 92 0.33 3.32 8.23
CA PRO A 92 -0.57 3.36 9.38
C PRO A 92 0.23 3.71 10.65
N GLN A 93 0.71 4.96 10.73
CA GLN A 93 1.62 5.43 11.79
C GLN A 93 1.02 5.25 13.18
N GLU A 94 -0.31 5.36 13.31
CA GLU A 94 -1.07 5.14 14.54
C GLU A 94 -0.88 3.74 15.14
N ASN A 95 -0.58 2.74 14.30
CA ASN A 95 -0.32 1.37 14.71
C ASN A 95 1.18 1.02 14.76
N GLN A 96 2.04 1.92 14.31
CA GLN A 96 3.49 1.74 14.17
C GLN A 96 4.26 2.76 15.02
N CYS A 97 5.02 3.66 14.38
CA CYS A 97 5.91 4.60 15.07
C CYS A 97 5.17 5.56 16.01
N GLU A 98 4.07 6.17 15.56
CA GLU A 98 3.27 7.10 16.40
C GLU A 98 2.58 6.36 17.54
N GLY A 99 2.04 5.15 17.29
CA GLY A 99 1.42 4.32 18.32
C GLY A 99 2.37 3.87 19.44
N LYS A 100 3.70 4.00 19.24
CA LYS A 100 4.72 3.71 20.26
C LYS A 100 5.42 4.96 20.79
N CYS A 101 5.00 6.15 20.35
CA CYS A 101 5.53 7.40 20.86
C CYS A 101 5.17 7.58 22.33
N VAL A 102 6.18 7.93 23.17
CA VAL A 102 6.00 8.08 24.62
C VAL A 102 5.00 9.20 24.96
N LEU A 103 4.93 10.26 24.16
CA LEU A 103 3.95 11.33 24.35
C LEU A 103 2.51 10.84 24.23
N GLY A 104 2.26 9.83 23.42
CA GLY A 104 0.92 9.22 23.24
C GLY A 104 0.38 8.51 24.49
N ILE A 105 1.20 8.31 25.54
CA ILE A 105 0.76 7.68 26.81
C ILE A 105 -0.17 8.61 27.61
N LYS A 106 0.12 9.90 27.61
CA LYS A 106 -0.62 10.93 28.39
C LYS A 106 -1.17 12.08 27.56
N GLY A 107 -1.03 12.01 26.23
CA GLY A 107 -1.45 13.05 25.29
C GLY A 107 -1.39 12.54 23.88
N GLU A 108 -1.05 13.42 22.93
CA GLU A 108 -0.94 13.07 21.53
C GLU A 108 0.51 12.73 21.14
N PRO A 109 0.74 11.64 20.36
CA PRO A 109 2.06 11.33 19.84
C PRO A 109 2.57 12.44 18.92
N VAL A 110 3.89 12.51 18.70
CA VAL A 110 4.46 13.35 17.65
C VAL A 110 3.95 12.86 16.28
N ALA A 111 3.60 13.79 15.40
CA ALA A 111 3.12 13.51 14.05
C ALA A 111 4.28 13.07 13.12
N ILE A 112 4.86 11.91 13.40
CA ILE A 112 6.09 11.42 12.76
C ILE A 112 5.92 11.29 11.25
N GLY A 113 4.79 10.71 10.79
CA GLY A 113 4.52 10.55 9.36
C GLY A 113 4.33 11.88 8.63
N ARG A 114 3.72 12.87 9.29
CA ARG A 114 3.54 14.22 8.72
C ARG A 114 4.88 14.94 8.58
N LEU A 115 5.80 14.74 9.53
CA LEU A 115 7.17 15.26 9.46
C LEU A 115 7.99 14.54 8.39
N GLU A 116 7.88 13.20 8.26
CA GLU A 116 8.51 12.43 7.19
C GLU A 116 8.05 12.93 5.81
N ARG A 117 6.73 13.13 5.64
CA ARG A 117 6.16 13.71 4.43
C ARG A 117 6.72 15.10 4.14
N PHE A 118 6.72 16.00 5.15
CA PHE A 118 7.22 17.35 5.00
C PHE A 118 8.67 17.36 4.49
N VAL A 119 9.54 16.57 5.13
CA VAL A 119 10.96 16.50 4.76
C VAL A 119 11.15 15.98 3.32
N ALA A 120 10.38 14.95 2.93
CA ALA A 120 10.45 14.40 1.58
C ALA A 120 9.93 15.38 0.51
N ASP A 121 8.81 16.06 0.79
CA ASP A 121 8.22 17.05 -0.11
C ASP A 121 9.13 18.29 -0.23
N TYR A 122 9.73 18.74 0.87
CA TYR A 122 10.72 19.83 0.88
C TYR A 122 11.95 19.47 0.05
N ALA A 123 12.50 18.26 0.23
CA ALA A 123 13.65 17.81 -0.53
C ALA A 123 13.38 17.81 -2.03
N ARG A 124 12.24 17.26 -2.45
CA ARG A 124 11.80 17.26 -3.85
C ARG A 124 11.63 18.68 -4.41
N ALA A 125 10.98 19.57 -3.67
CA ALA A 125 10.73 20.95 -4.12
C ALA A 125 12.02 21.77 -4.28
N ASN A 126 13.07 21.43 -3.52
CA ASN A 126 14.36 22.12 -3.53
C ASN A 126 15.47 21.32 -4.25
N GLY A 127 15.15 20.21 -4.92
CA GLY A 127 16.09 19.40 -5.68
C GLY A 127 17.17 18.70 -4.83
N LEU A 128 16.94 18.54 -3.52
CA LEU A 128 17.90 17.89 -2.60
C LEU A 128 17.94 16.35 -2.78
N ASP A 129 17.02 15.80 -3.53
CA ASP A 129 16.91 14.38 -3.87
C ASP A 129 17.53 14.02 -5.22
N ASN A 130 18.14 14.99 -5.89
CA ASN A 130 18.82 14.78 -7.17
C ASN A 130 20.21 14.15 -7.02
N ASP A 131 20.85 14.32 -5.86
CA ASP A 131 22.17 13.76 -5.58
C ASP A 131 22.01 12.28 -5.19
N VAL A 132 22.10 11.43 -6.19
CA VAL A 132 22.12 9.98 -6.00
C VAL A 132 23.58 9.54 -6.00
N GLU A 133 24.07 9.09 -4.84
CA GLU A 133 25.40 8.51 -4.73
C GLU A 133 25.45 7.22 -5.57
N ALA A 134 26.21 7.27 -6.67
CA ALA A 134 26.52 6.06 -7.43
C ALA A 134 27.36 5.11 -6.57
N PRO A 135 27.23 3.78 -6.73
CA PRO A 135 28.04 2.84 -6.00
C PRO A 135 29.50 3.03 -6.34
N ALA A 136 30.37 2.98 -5.31
CA ALA A 136 31.80 3.19 -5.46
C ALA A 136 32.47 2.12 -6.32
N GLU A 137 31.92 0.88 -6.33
CA GLU A 137 32.45 -0.27 -7.04
C GLU A 137 31.34 -1.13 -7.64
N ARG A 138 31.51 -1.55 -8.90
CA ARG A 138 30.62 -2.49 -9.57
C ARG A 138 31.04 -3.93 -9.26
N LYS A 139 30.09 -4.77 -8.82
CA LYS A 139 30.35 -6.17 -8.46
C LYS A 139 30.28 -7.15 -9.63
N GLY A 140 29.83 -6.68 -10.80
CA GLY A 140 29.76 -7.50 -12.03
C GLY A 140 28.78 -8.68 -11.98
N LYS A 141 27.87 -8.72 -11.01
CA LYS A 141 26.82 -9.75 -10.87
C LYS A 141 25.45 -9.11 -11.10
N LYS A 142 24.61 -9.85 -11.84
CA LYS A 142 23.26 -9.43 -12.20
C LYS A 142 22.23 -9.98 -11.21
N VAL A 143 21.27 -9.15 -10.81
CA VAL A 143 20.12 -9.58 -9.98
C VAL A 143 18.84 -9.17 -10.67
N ALA A 144 17.91 -10.12 -10.81
CA ALA A 144 16.56 -9.89 -11.32
C ALA A 144 15.59 -9.60 -10.16
N ILE A 145 14.75 -8.59 -10.33
CA ILE A 145 13.67 -8.26 -9.41
C ILE A 145 12.34 -8.48 -10.15
N VAL A 146 11.49 -9.35 -9.65
CA VAL A 146 10.20 -9.66 -10.23
C VAL A 146 9.10 -8.94 -9.46
N GLY A 147 8.55 -7.90 -10.07
CA GLY A 147 7.56 -6.99 -9.48
C GLY A 147 8.16 -5.68 -8.98
N SER A 148 7.53 -4.58 -9.34
CA SER A 148 7.93 -3.20 -9.01
C SER A 148 7.14 -2.57 -7.87
N GLY A 149 6.49 -3.38 -7.03
CA GLY A 149 5.85 -2.89 -5.81
C GLY A 149 6.87 -2.41 -4.76
N PRO A 150 6.42 -1.90 -3.60
CA PRO A 150 7.29 -1.35 -2.57
C PRO A 150 8.44 -2.26 -2.15
N SER A 151 8.19 -3.56 -2.10
CA SER A 151 9.18 -4.58 -1.75
C SER A 151 10.29 -4.66 -2.81
N GLY A 152 9.90 -4.81 -4.10
CA GLY A 152 10.85 -4.88 -5.22
C GLY A 152 11.63 -3.58 -5.40
N LEU A 153 10.96 -2.42 -5.31
CA LEU A 153 11.62 -1.10 -5.40
C LEU A 153 12.70 -0.93 -4.32
N THR A 154 12.41 -1.36 -3.09
CA THR A 154 13.38 -1.26 -1.98
C THR A 154 14.54 -2.22 -2.17
N CYS A 155 14.28 -3.48 -2.53
CA CYS A 155 15.31 -4.47 -2.79
C CYS A 155 16.22 -4.02 -3.94
N ALA A 156 15.65 -3.55 -5.04
CA ALA A 156 16.41 -3.05 -6.21
C ALA A 156 17.29 -1.86 -5.86
N GLY A 157 16.76 -0.89 -5.10
CA GLY A 157 17.51 0.30 -4.70
C GLY A 157 18.70 -0.02 -3.79
N ASP A 158 18.49 -0.91 -2.80
CA ASP A 158 19.56 -1.30 -1.89
C ASP A 158 20.63 -2.12 -2.63
N LEU A 159 20.27 -3.05 -3.50
CA LEU A 159 21.24 -3.82 -4.32
C LEU A 159 22.01 -2.95 -5.31
N ALA A 160 21.35 -1.99 -5.94
CA ALA A 160 22.01 -1.05 -6.84
C ALA A 160 23.07 -0.21 -6.10
N LYS A 161 22.76 0.27 -4.89
CA LYS A 161 23.73 0.96 -4.02
C LYS A 161 24.89 0.06 -3.60
N MET A 162 24.69 -1.24 -3.47
CA MET A 162 25.73 -2.23 -3.17
C MET A 162 26.61 -2.58 -4.39
N GLY A 163 26.30 -2.05 -5.59
CA GLY A 163 27.09 -2.23 -6.80
C GLY A 163 26.67 -3.36 -7.71
N TYR A 164 25.49 -3.95 -7.50
CA TYR A 164 24.94 -4.98 -8.38
C TYR A 164 24.28 -4.38 -9.63
N ASP A 165 24.28 -5.14 -10.73
CA ASP A 165 23.53 -4.81 -11.94
C ASP A 165 22.08 -5.32 -11.78
N VAL A 166 21.16 -4.41 -11.55
CA VAL A 166 19.76 -4.74 -11.20
C VAL A 166 18.86 -4.52 -12.39
N THR A 167 18.12 -5.55 -12.80
CA THR A 167 16.99 -5.45 -13.73
C THR A 167 15.70 -5.81 -13.02
N MET A 168 14.73 -4.91 -13.08
CA MET A 168 13.39 -5.08 -12.52
C MET A 168 12.39 -5.32 -13.62
N TYR A 169 11.60 -6.38 -13.50
CA TYR A 169 10.53 -6.76 -14.42
C TYR A 169 9.17 -6.45 -13.81
N GLU A 170 8.34 -5.69 -14.52
CA GLU A 170 7.00 -5.31 -14.13
C GLU A 170 5.97 -5.80 -15.17
N ALA A 171 4.94 -6.49 -14.70
CA ALA A 171 3.91 -7.02 -15.57
C ALA A 171 3.04 -5.93 -16.22
N LEU A 172 2.81 -4.83 -15.52
CA LEU A 172 1.98 -3.72 -15.97
C LEU A 172 2.80 -2.71 -16.82
N HIS A 173 2.11 -1.78 -17.45
CA HIS A 173 2.74 -0.75 -18.30
C HIS A 173 3.39 0.40 -17.50
N ALA A 174 3.21 0.43 -16.18
CA ALA A 174 3.84 1.40 -15.30
C ALA A 174 4.34 0.71 -14.02
N ALA A 175 5.57 1.03 -13.62
CA ALA A 175 6.18 0.54 -12.40
C ALA A 175 5.57 1.22 -11.16
N GLY A 176 5.58 0.51 -10.03
CA GLY A 176 5.11 1.00 -8.73
C GLY A 176 4.13 0.05 -8.02
N GLY A 177 3.62 -0.97 -8.72
CA GLY A 177 2.67 -1.93 -8.16
C GLY A 177 1.47 -1.23 -7.54
N VAL A 178 1.08 -1.64 -6.34
CA VAL A 178 -0.09 -1.10 -5.61
C VAL A 178 -0.04 0.43 -5.41
N LEU A 179 1.14 1.04 -5.39
CA LEU A 179 1.29 2.50 -5.31
C LEU A 179 0.70 3.20 -6.54
N MET A 180 0.74 2.54 -7.69
CA MET A 180 0.22 3.07 -8.94
C MET A 180 -1.21 2.63 -9.22
N TYR A 181 -1.53 1.34 -9.07
CA TYR A 181 -2.85 0.84 -9.44
C TYR A 181 -3.87 0.85 -8.29
N GLY A 182 -3.43 0.69 -7.04
CA GLY A 182 -4.33 0.46 -5.90
C GLY A 182 -4.64 1.73 -5.12
N ILE A 183 -3.63 2.46 -4.66
CA ILE A 183 -3.84 3.66 -3.82
C ILE A 183 -4.32 4.82 -4.69
N PRO A 184 -5.44 5.49 -4.35
CA PRO A 184 -6.00 6.57 -5.16
C PRO A 184 -5.09 7.81 -5.29
N GLN A 185 -5.27 8.54 -6.40
CA GLN A 185 -4.57 9.79 -6.69
C GLN A 185 -4.72 10.80 -5.54
N PHE A 186 -5.91 10.90 -4.94
CA PHE A 186 -6.20 11.85 -3.86
C PHE A 186 -5.56 11.50 -2.50
N ARG A 187 -4.96 10.29 -2.36
CA ARG A 187 -4.15 9.89 -1.19
C ARG A 187 -2.66 9.85 -1.50
N LEU A 188 -2.32 9.39 -2.69
CA LEU A 188 -0.94 9.25 -3.16
C LEU A 188 -0.85 9.69 -4.62
N PRO A 189 -0.52 10.95 -4.88
CA PRO A 189 -0.32 11.47 -6.23
C PRO A 189 0.69 10.62 -7.01
N LYS A 190 0.36 10.27 -8.26
CA LYS A 190 1.16 9.34 -9.05
C LYS A 190 2.51 9.92 -9.47
N GLU A 191 2.59 11.23 -9.60
CA GLU A 191 3.84 11.95 -9.85
C GLU A 191 4.86 11.79 -8.72
N ILE A 192 4.42 11.61 -7.47
CA ILE A 192 5.29 11.32 -6.33
C ILE A 192 5.91 9.93 -6.48
N VAL A 193 5.07 8.94 -6.81
CA VAL A 193 5.54 7.56 -7.04
C VAL A 193 6.52 7.50 -8.21
N GLN A 194 6.19 8.18 -9.31
CA GLN A 194 7.06 8.24 -10.49
C GLN A 194 8.39 8.92 -10.19
N HIS A 195 8.39 9.95 -9.34
CA HIS A 195 9.60 10.66 -8.92
C HIS A 195 10.53 9.75 -8.10
N GLU A 196 10.00 9.01 -7.13
CA GLU A 196 10.78 8.03 -6.36
C GLU A 196 11.37 6.92 -7.27
N ILE A 197 10.60 6.44 -8.25
CA ILE A 197 11.07 5.44 -9.22
C ILE A 197 12.16 6.03 -10.15
N ALA A 198 12.04 7.29 -10.53
CA ALA A 198 13.07 7.97 -11.32
C ALA A 198 14.41 8.04 -10.57
N GLY A 199 14.37 8.18 -9.24
CA GLY A 199 15.56 8.07 -8.38
C GLY A 199 16.26 6.71 -8.50
N LEU A 200 15.52 5.61 -8.58
CA LEU A 200 16.08 4.26 -8.80
C LEU A 200 16.73 4.12 -10.18
N LYS A 201 16.14 4.70 -11.21
CA LYS A 201 16.76 4.72 -12.56
C LYS A 201 18.09 5.48 -12.56
N LYS A 202 18.19 6.58 -11.81
CA LYS A 202 19.46 7.32 -11.63
C LYS A 202 20.53 6.46 -10.92
N LEU A 203 20.14 5.53 -10.03
CA LEU A 203 21.04 4.52 -9.44
C LEU A 203 21.51 3.44 -10.42
N GLY A 204 20.96 3.41 -11.63
CA GLY A 204 21.28 2.43 -12.66
C GLY A 204 20.39 1.18 -12.66
N VAL A 205 19.25 1.20 -11.94
CA VAL A 205 18.27 0.12 -12.03
C VAL A 205 17.60 0.16 -13.40
N ASN A 206 17.70 -0.94 -14.15
CA ASN A 206 16.96 -1.13 -15.39
C ASN A 206 15.55 -1.60 -15.09
N ILE A 207 14.53 -0.90 -15.57
CA ILE A 207 13.12 -1.24 -15.34
C ILE A 207 12.46 -1.60 -16.65
N VAL A 208 12.03 -2.86 -16.78
CA VAL A 208 11.35 -3.42 -17.95
C VAL A 208 9.89 -3.62 -17.61
N VAL A 209 9.02 -2.83 -18.22
CA VAL A 209 7.57 -2.91 -18.07
C VAL A 209 6.95 -3.82 -19.13
N ASN A 210 5.68 -4.23 -18.96
CA ASN A 210 4.97 -5.18 -19.83
C ASN A 210 5.69 -6.54 -19.94
N ALA A 211 6.41 -6.95 -18.90
CA ALA A 211 7.14 -8.20 -18.82
C ALA A 211 6.55 -9.08 -17.70
N VAL A 212 5.77 -10.08 -18.09
CA VAL A 212 5.10 -11.00 -17.17
C VAL A 212 6.01 -12.19 -16.91
N ILE A 213 6.72 -12.18 -15.79
CA ILE A 213 7.54 -13.33 -15.40
C ILE A 213 6.65 -14.53 -15.09
N GLY A 214 7.00 -15.69 -15.65
CA GLY A 214 6.18 -16.87 -15.76
C GLY A 214 5.48 -16.99 -17.15
N ARG A 215 5.63 -15.94 -18.02
CA ARG A 215 5.16 -15.96 -19.42
C ARG A 215 6.22 -15.45 -20.38
N THR A 216 6.82 -14.30 -20.10
CA THR A 216 7.92 -13.74 -20.91
C THR A 216 9.19 -14.53 -20.68
N PHE A 217 9.54 -14.73 -19.42
CA PHE A 217 10.61 -15.60 -18.94
C PHE A 217 10.12 -16.34 -17.69
N THR A 218 10.57 -17.56 -17.50
CA THR A 218 10.47 -18.26 -16.22
C THR A 218 11.61 -17.85 -15.28
N ILE A 219 11.51 -18.13 -13.98
CA ILE A 219 12.63 -17.90 -13.04
C ILE A 219 13.87 -18.70 -13.47
N LYS A 220 13.69 -19.92 -13.97
CA LYS A 220 14.77 -20.76 -14.46
C LYS A 220 15.50 -20.12 -15.65
N GLU A 221 14.78 -19.65 -16.67
CA GLU A 221 15.36 -18.97 -17.82
C GLU A 221 16.11 -17.68 -17.41
N LEU A 222 15.58 -16.91 -16.47
CA LEU A 222 16.31 -15.74 -15.94
C LEU A 222 17.68 -16.14 -15.36
N MET A 223 17.77 -17.25 -14.63
CA MET A 223 19.03 -17.67 -14.01
C MET A 223 19.97 -18.36 -14.99
N GLU A 224 19.46 -19.29 -15.81
CA GLU A 224 20.28 -20.17 -16.66
C GLU A 224 20.61 -19.54 -18.02
N GLU A 225 19.69 -18.79 -18.62
CA GLU A 225 19.85 -18.24 -19.98
C GLU A 225 20.21 -16.75 -19.97
N GLU A 226 19.50 -15.95 -19.14
CA GLU A 226 19.74 -14.51 -19.04
C GLU A 226 20.94 -14.17 -18.10
N GLY A 227 21.45 -15.16 -17.35
CA GLY A 227 22.65 -15.07 -16.53
C GLY A 227 22.49 -14.24 -15.25
N PHE A 228 21.30 -14.18 -14.68
CA PHE A 228 21.08 -13.59 -13.38
C PHE A 228 21.62 -14.51 -12.27
N SER A 229 22.46 -13.96 -11.40
CA SER A 229 23.07 -14.69 -10.28
C SER A 229 22.12 -14.88 -9.10
N ALA A 230 21.06 -14.10 -9.02
CA ALA A 230 19.98 -14.22 -8.05
C ALA A 230 18.69 -13.59 -8.59
N VAL A 231 17.55 -14.05 -8.08
CA VAL A 231 16.21 -13.55 -8.40
C VAL A 231 15.47 -13.20 -7.12
N TYR A 232 14.85 -12.03 -7.06
CA TYR A 232 13.94 -11.64 -5.98
C TYR A 232 12.50 -11.59 -6.49
N VAL A 233 11.58 -12.31 -5.82
CA VAL A 233 10.15 -12.32 -6.16
C VAL A 233 9.37 -11.43 -5.21
N GLY A 234 8.90 -10.30 -5.72
CA GLY A 234 8.14 -9.28 -4.99
C GLY A 234 6.80 -8.93 -5.70
N THR A 235 6.11 -9.95 -6.24
CA THR A 235 4.91 -9.79 -7.08
C THR A 235 3.65 -9.38 -6.31
N GLY A 236 3.71 -9.36 -4.98
CA GLY A 236 2.59 -8.93 -4.13
C GLY A 236 1.45 -9.94 -4.07
N ALA A 237 0.28 -9.46 -3.65
CA ALA A 237 -0.97 -10.20 -3.58
C ALA A 237 -2.05 -9.39 -4.31
N GLY A 238 -2.30 -9.70 -5.58
CA GLY A 238 -3.19 -8.93 -6.45
C GLY A 238 -4.42 -9.70 -6.94
N LEU A 239 -4.55 -11.00 -6.60
CA LEU A 239 -5.70 -11.82 -7.00
C LEU A 239 -6.86 -11.58 -6.02
N PRO A 240 -7.99 -10.98 -6.45
CA PRO A 240 -9.08 -10.63 -5.56
C PRO A 240 -9.82 -11.86 -5.04
N HIS A 241 -10.29 -11.79 -3.80
CA HIS A 241 -11.24 -12.77 -3.25
C HIS A 241 -12.66 -12.32 -3.51
N PHE A 242 -13.53 -13.30 -3.77
CA PHE A 242 -14.97 -13.19 -3.88
C PHE A 242 -15.65 -13.97 -2.76
N MET A 243 -16.91 -13.67 -2.50
CA MET A 243 -17.70 -14.33 -1.45
C MET A 243 -18.29 -15.67 -1.88
N HIS A 244 -18.29 -15.94 -3.20
CA HIS A 244 -18.95 -17.09 -3.84
C HIS A 244 -20.46 -17.10 -3.58
N ILE A 245 -21.09 -15.92 -3.69
CA ILE A 245 -22.54 -15.73 -3.59
C ILE A 245 -23.17 -15.52 -4.97
N ASP A 246 -24.46 -15.76 -5.09
CA ASP A 246 -25.17 -15.56 -6.35
C ASP A 246 -25.09 -14.12 -6.82
N GLY A 247 -24.90 -13.92 -8.12
CA GLY A 247 -24.90 -12.61 -8.77
C GLY A 247 -23.54 -11.93 -8.87
N GLU A 248 -22.45 -12.52 -8.39
CA GLU A 248 -21.09 -11.93 -8.51
C GLU A 248 -20.59 -11.74 -9.95
N ASN A 249 -21.27 -12.38 -10.93
CA ASN A 249 -20.98 -12.25 -12.36
C ASN A 249 -21.86 -11.22 -13.10
N LEU A 250 -22.70 -10.48 -12.40
CA LEU A 250 -23.54 -9.44 -12.98
C LEU A 250 -22.72 -8.22 -13.41
N ASN A 251 -23.22 -7.53 -14.44
CA ASN A 251 -22.67 -6.22 -14.81
C ASN A 251 -22.87 -5.22 -13.67
N GLY A 252 -21.83 -4.43 -13.38
CA GLY A 252 -21.83 -3.51 -12.22
C GLY A 252 -21.22 -4.13 -10.95
N VAL A 253 -20.80 -5.40 -11.00
CA VAL A 253 -19.98 -6.02 -9.95
C VAL A 253 -18.51 -5.92 -10.32
N TYR A 254 -17.71 -5.44 -9.40
CA TYR A 254 -16.25 -5.32 -9.54
C TYR A 254 -15.54 -5.93 -8.34
N SER A 255 -14.33 -6.43 -8.53
CA SER A 255 -13.38 -6.47 -7.45
C SER A 255 -12.82 -5.06 -7.22
N ALA A 256 -12.45 -4.73 -5.98
CA ALA A 256 -11.81 -3.45 -5.68
C ALA A 256 -10.51 -3.26 -6.48
N ASN A 257 -9.76 -4.35 -6.70
CA ASN A 257 -8.54 -4.32 -7.49
C ASN A 257 -8.79 -3.90 -8.94
N GLU A 258 -9.81 -4.48 -9.60
CA GLU A 258 -10.21 -4.08 -10.95
C GLU A 258 -10.67 -2.63 -11.00
N PHE A 259 -11.60 -2.26 -10.12
CA PHE A 259 -12.15 -0.90 -10.07
C PHE A 259 -11.07 0.15 -9.87
N LEU A 260 -10.20 -0.04 -8.86
CA LEU A 260 -9.13 0.90 -8.56
C LEU A 260 -8.04 0.91 -9.64
N THR A 261 -7.72 -0.21 -10.27
CA THR A 261 -6.78 -0.26 -11.41
C THR A 261 -7.28 0.57 -12.58
N ARG A 262 -8.56 0.45 -12.94
CA ARG A 262 -9.17 1.26 -14.00
C ARG A 262 -9.09 2.76 -13.68
N VAL A 263 -9.38 3.13 -12.44
CA VAL A 263 -9.42 4.53 -12.02
C VAL A 263 -8.01 5.11 -11.87
N ASN A 264 -7.11 4.43 -11.17
CA ASN A 264 -5.80 4.99 -10.83
C ASN A 264 -4.76 4.78 -11.94
N LEU A 265 -4.53 3.54 -12.37
CA LEU A 265 -3.52 3.22 -13.38
C LEU A 265 -3.97 3.65 -14.78
N MET A 266 -5.22 3.34 -15.13
CA MET A 266 -5.80 3.66 -16.45
C MET A 266 -6.45 5.05 -16.48
N LYS A 267 -6.44 5.78 -15.37
CA LYS A 267 -6.91 7.17 -15.23
C LYS A 267 -8.37 7.38 -15.64
N ALA A 268 -9.27 6.40 -15.39
CA ALA A 268 -10.67 6.47 -15.79
C ALA A 268 -11.41 7.73 -15.30
N TYR A 269 -10.94 8.35 -14.21
CA TYR A 269 -11.48 9.65 -13.73
C TYR A 269 -11.22 10.82 -14.71
N GLN A 270 -10.41 10.62 -15.76
CA GLN A 270 -10.16 11.61 -16.81
C GLN A 270 -10.91 11.30 -18.10
N PHE A 271 -11.78 10.27 -18.11
CA PHE A 271 -12.60 9.97 -19.29
C PHE A 271 -13.47 11.20 -19.66
N PRO A 272 -13.62 11.59 -20.95
CA PRO A 272 -13.15 10.91 -22.16
C PRO A 272 -11.75 11.34 -22.67
N ARG A 273 -10.98 12.11 -21.90
CA ARG A 273 -9.59 12.48 -22.29
C ARG A 273 -8.69 11.25 -22.40
N VAL A 274 -8.96 10.22 -21.60
CA VAL A 274 -8.35 8.88 -21.70
C VAL A 274 -9.37 7.89 -22.23
N ALA A 275 -8.90 6.81 -22.84
CA ALA A 275 -9.76 5.83 -23.51
C ALA A 275 -10.45 4.83 -22.59
N THR A 276 -10.19 4.86 -21.27
CA THR A 276 -10.74 3.88 -20.33
C THR A 276 -12.00 4.40 -19.65
N PRO A 277 -13.20 3.89 -19.98
CA PRO A 277 -14.41 4.17 -19.21
C PRO A 277 -14.47 3.29 -17.97
N VAL A 278 -15.19 3.75 -16.95
CA VAL A 278 -15.62 2.93 -15.82
C VAL A 278 -17.09 3.22 -15.53
N TYR A 279 -17.86 2.16 -15.32
CA TYR A 279 -19.24 2.32 -14.88
C TYR A 279 -19.26 2.61 -13.40
N VAL A 280 -20.01 3.64 -13.02
CA VAL A 280 -20.32 3.96 -11.64
C VAL A 280 -21.82 4.22 -11.56
N GLY A 281 -22.50 3.45 -10.73
CA GLY A 281 -23.94 3.59 -10.53
C GLY A 281 -24.28 4.81 -9.67
N LYS A 282 -25.57 5.07 -9.51
CA LYS A 282 -26.04 6.10 -8.57
C LYS A 282 -25.83 5.68 -7.12
N SER A 283 -26.00 4.39 -6.84
CA SER A 283 -25.88 3.82 -5.49
C SER A 283 -24.89 2.65 -5.50
N ALA A 284 -23.78 2.78 -4.81
CA ALA A 284 -22.70 1.80 -4.78
C ALA A 284 -22.56 1.18 -3.38
N ALA A 285 -22.50 -0.16 -3.30
CA ALA A 285 -22.13 -0.89 -2.11
C ALA A 285 -20.68 -1.40 -2.22
N ILE A 286 -19.86 -1.05 -1.25
CA ILE A 286 -18.48 -1.52 -1.13
C ILE A 286 -18.44 -2.54 0.00
N VAL A 287 -18.14 -3.79 -0.31
CA VAL A 287 -18.14 -4.90 0.65
C VAL A 287 -16.75 -5.06 1.26
N GLY A 288 -16.64 -4.78 2.55
CA GLY A 288 -15.39 -4.79 3.31
C GLY A 288 -15.14 -3.49 4.05
N ALA A 289 -14.15 -3.46 4.95
CA ALA A 289 -13.83 -2.28 5.77
C ALA A 289 -12.33 -2.05 5.98
N GLY A 290 -11.49 -2.57 5.08
CA GLY A 290 -10.05 -2.27 5.05
C GLY A 290 -9.76 -0.97 4.29
N ASN A 291 -8.48 -0.57 4.24
CA ASN A 291 -8.05 0.61 3.48
C ASN A 291 -8.49 0.57 2.01
N VAL A 292 -8.45 -0.61 1.39
CA VAL A 292 -8.90 -0.80 0.00
C VAL A 292 -10.40 -0.51 -0.15
N ALA A 293 -11.22 -0.87 0.85
CA ALA A 293 -12.65 -0.56 0.85
C ALA A 293 -12.90 0.96 0.98
N MET A 294 -12.14 1.64 1.87
CA MET A 294 -12.20 3.11 1.98
C MET A 294 -11.80 3.77 0.66
N ASP A 295 -10.73 3.31 0.04
CA ASP A 295 -10.24 3.80 -1.25
C ASP A 295 -11.28 3.63 -2.36
N ALA A 296 -11.92 2.45 -2.46
CA ALA A 296 -12.95 2.18 -3.45
C ALA A 296 -14.21 3.03 -3.21
N ALA A 297 -14.66 3.16 -1.97
CA ALA A 297 -15.83 3.96 -1.61
C ALA A 297 -15.64 5.45 -1.92
N ARG A 298 -14.52 6.01 -1.49
CA ARG A 298 -14.16 7.40 -1.73
C ARG A 298 -13.94 7.70 -3.22
N THR A 299 -13.44 6.70 -3.97
CA THR A 299 -13.31 6.77 -5.42
C THR A 299 -14.68 6.77 -6.12
N ALA A 300 -15.59 5.85 -5.73
CA ALA A 300 -16.94 5.82 -6.29
C ALA A 300 -17.68 7.15 -6.04
N LYS A 301 -17.54 7.73 -4.84
CA LYS A 301 -18.13 9.04 -4.50
C LYS A 301 -17.62 10.14 -5.44
N ARG A 302 -16.30 10.21 -5.69
CA ARG A 302 -15.68 11.20 -6.59
C ARG A 302 -16.07 11.03 -8.05
N LEU A 303 -16.39 9.81 -8.46
CA LEU A 303 -16.86 9.50 -9.81
C LEU A 303 -18.34 9.77 -10.01
N GLY A 304 -19.06 10.23 -8.99
CA GLY A 304 -20.43 10.70 -9.10
C GLY A 304 -21.51 9.81 -8.49
N ALA A 305 -21.15 8.75 -7.76
CA ALA A 305 -22.14 7.98 -7.00
C ALA A 305 -22.83 8.89 -5.95
N GLU A 306 -24.14 8.95 -6.01
CA GLU A 306 -24.95 9.77 -5.08
C GLU A 306 -24.94 9.15 -3.67
N ASN A 307 -25.15 7.84 -3.58
CA ASN A 307 -25.15 7.07 -2.35
C ASN A 307 -23.99 6.07 -2.39
N VAL A 308 -23.17 6.05 -1.36
CA VAL A 308 -22.09 5.07 -1.22
C VAL A 308 -22.16 4.43 0.16
N TYR A 309 -22.18 3.11 0.18
CA TYR A 309 -22.31 2.31 1.39
C TYR A 309 -21.05 1.44 1.57
N ILE A 310 -20.48 1.46 2.78
CA ILE A 310 -19.54 0.44 3.24
C ILE A 310 -20.39 -0.66 3.91
N VAL A 311 -20.40 -1.85 3.35
CA VAL A 311 -21.11 -3.02 3.93
C VAL A 311 -20.08 -3.89 4.64
N TYR A 312 -20.19 -4.00 5.96
CA TYR A 312 -19.22 -4.71 6.78
C TYR A 312 -19.86 -5.59 7.84
N ARG A 313 -19.42 -6.84 7.92
CA ARG A 313 -20.01 -7.87 8.78
C ARG A 313 -19.72 -7.73 10.28
N ARG A 314 -18.82 -6.82 10.69
CA ARG A 314 -18.47 -6.54 12.09
C ARG A 314 -18.79 -5.08 12.44
N GLY A 315 -18.44 -4.68 13.68
CA GLY A 315 -18.59 -3.32 14.18
C GLY A 315 -17.48 -2.39 13.75
N GLU A 316 -17.56 -1.13 14.17
CA GLU A 316 -16.58 -0.10 13.84
C GLU A 316 -15.21 -0.38 14.46
N ASP A 317 -15.19 -0.90 15.70
CA ASP A 317 -13.95 -1.21 16.41
C ASP A 317 -13.14 -2.34 15.73
N GLU A 318 -13.81 -3.20 14.97
CA GLU A 318 -13.18 -4.28 14.21
C GLU A 318 -12.75 -3.87 12.78
N MET A 319 -12.97 -2.61 12.36
CA MET A 319 -12.56 -2.12 11.04
C MET A 319 -11.03 -2.05 10.96
N PRO A 320 -10.38 -2.73 9.99
CA PRO A 320 -8.93 -2.72 9.88
C PRO A 320 -8.35 -1.51 9.14
N ALA A 321 -9.19 -0.63 8.58
CA ALA A 321 -8.74 0.58 7.92
C ALA A 321 -8.14 1.58 8.91
N ARG A 322 -7.29 2.47 8.43
CA ARG A 322 -6.77 3.60 9.20
C ARG A 322 -7.92 4.47 9.72
N LYS A 323 -7.82 4.91 10.97
CA LYS A 323 -8.83 5.77 11.60
C LYS A 323 -9.07 7.06 10.82
N GLU A 324 -8.00 7.66 10.29
CA GLU A 324 -8.06 8.85 9.43
C GLU A 324 -8.89 8.59 8.16
N GLU A 325 -8.71 7.43 7.49
CA GLU A 325 -9.45 7.08 6.28
C GLU A 325 -10.93 6.79 6.55
N ILE A 326 -11.25 6.19 7.70
CA ILE A 326 -12.64 6.01 8.15
C ILE A 326 -13.28 7.37 8.42
N GLY A 327 -12.56 8.28 9.09
CA GLY A 327 -13.01 9.66 9.31
C GLY A 327 -13.30 10.39 8.01
N HIS A 328 -12.35 10.37 7.07
CA HIS A 328 -12.53 10.98 5.75
C HIS A 328 -13.72 10.41 4.98
N ALA A 329 -13.93 9.08 5.03
CA ALA A 329 -15.08 8.46 4.38
C ALA A 329 -16.41 8.98 4.94
N LYS A 330 -16.53 9.07 6.28
CA LYS A 330 -17.73 9.62 6.94
C LYS A 330 -17.97 11.10 6.58
N GLU A 331 -16.91 11.93 6.62
CA GLU A 331 -16.99 13.34 6.27
C GLU A 331 -17.37 13.58 4.80
N GLU A 332 -16.97 12.68 3.91
CA GLU A 332 -17.30 12.72 2.48
C GLU A 332 -18.72 12.18 2.18
N GLY A 333 -19.50 11.81 3.22
CA GLY A 333 -20.89 11.37 3.10
C GLY A 333 -21.05 9.90 2.72
N ILE A 334 -20.06 9.06 3.02
CA ILE A 334 -20.15 7.60 2.85
C ILE A 334 -20.82 7.01 4.10
N GLU A 335 -21.84 6.22 3.90
CA GLU A 335 -22.61 5.58 4.97
C GLU A 335 -22.02 4.22 5.36
N LEU A 336 -21.79 3.99 6.64
CA LEU A 336 -21.32 2.71 7.16
C LEU A 336 -22.52 1.80 7.52
N ARG A 337 -22.71 0.74 6.75
CA ARG A 337 -23.66 -0.36 7.00
C ARG A 337 -22.93 -1.48 7.74
N LEU A 338 -22.66 -1.23 9.03
CA LEU A 338 -21.97 -2.17 9.92
C LEU A 338 -22.92 -3.28 10.39
N LEU A 339 -22.35 -4.42 10.79
CA LEU A 339 -23.12 -5.61 11.19
C LEU A 339 -24.07 -6.08 10.08
N ASN A 340 -23.59 -6.04 8.86
CA ASN A 340 -24.31 -6.51 7.68
C ASN A 340 -23.40 -7.36 6.80
N ASN A 341 -23.89 -8.52 6.35
CA ASN A 341 -23.15 -9.42 5.46
C ASN A 341 -23.98 -9.69 4.20
N PRO A 342 -23.38 -9.48 3.01
CA PRO A 342 -24.04 -9.86 1.76
C PRO A 342 -24.29 -11.37 1.67
N VAL A 343 -25.42 -11.77 1.10
CA VAL A 343 -25.77 -13.17 0.85
C VAL A 343 -26.14 -13.45 -0.60
N ALA A 344 -26.51 -12.42 -1.39
CA ALA A 344 -26.72 -12.50 -2.84
C ALA A 344 -26.69 -11.10 -3.46
N ILE A 345 -26.29 -11.01 -4.71
CA ILE A 345 -26.43 -9.81 -5.53
C ILE A 345 -27.60 -10.04 -6.49
N LEU A 346 -28.55 -9.11 -6.51
CA LEU A 346 -29.74 -9.21 -7.34
C LEU A 346 -29.49 -8.52 -8.69
N GLY A 347 -29.96 -9.17 -9.76
CA GLY A 347 -29.87 -8.65 -11.12
C GLY A 347 -31.22 -8.27 -11.70
N ASN A 348 -31.23 -7.31 -12.64
CA ASN A 348 -32.38 -7.03 -13.48
C ASN A 348 -32.40 -7.92 -14.74
N GLU A 349 -33.41 -7.83 -15.55
CA GLU A 349 -33.61 -8.61 -16.79
C GLU A 349 -32.46 -8.41 -17.82
N LYS A 350 -31.69 -7.31 -17.72
CA LYS A 350 -30.56 -7.00 -18.57
C LYS A 350 -29.22 -7.50 -18.03
N GLY A 351 -29.23 -8.23 -16.91
CA GLY A 351 -28.02 -8.74 -16.26
C GLY A 351 -27.17 -7.69 -15.54
N TRP A 352 -27.78 -6.57 -15.11
CA TRP A 352 -27.13 -5.54 -14.30
C TRP A 352 -27.58 -5.64 -12.85
N VAL A 353 -26.70 -5.23 -11.93
CA VAL A 353 -26.99 -5.12 -10.51
C VAL A 353 -28.24 -4.24 -10.30
N SER A 354 -29.17 -4.71 -9.46
CA SER A 354 -30.38 -3.99 -9.04
C SER A 354 -30.58 -3.99 -7.53
N GLY A 355 -29.72 -4.67 -6.77
CA GLY A 355 -29.79 -4.68 -5.31
C GLY A 355 -28.74 -5.62 -4.71
N LEU A 356 -28.49 -5.43 -3.42
CA LEU A 356 -27.63 -6.29 -2.60
C LEU A 356 -28.46 -6.87 -1.45
N LYS A 357 -28.69 -8.18 -1.46
CA LYS A 357 -29.36 -8.87 -0.36
C LYS A 357 -28.36 -9.09 0.78
N CYS A 358 -28.66 -8.54 1.95
CA CYS A 358 -27.83 -8.62 3.14
C CYS A 358 -28.61 -9.31 4.28
N VAL A 359 -27.86 -9.91 5.20
CA VAL A 359 -28.35 -10.40 6.50
C VAL A 359 -27.71 -9.55 7.60
N LYS A 360 -28.46 -9.23 8.66
CA LYS A 360 -27.93 -8.55 9.84
C LYS A 360 -27.06 -9.50 10.65
N MET A 361 -26.02 -8.95 11.28
CA MET A 361 -25.07 -9.70 12.08
C MET A 361 -25.10 -9.24 13.54
N GLU A 362 -24.69 -10.11 14.43
CA GLU A 362 -24.30 -9.77 15.80
C GLU A 362 -22.84 -10.20 16.05
N LEU A 363 -22.24 -9.65 17.10
CA LEU A 363 -20.85 -9.97 17.47
C LEU A 363 -20.84 -11.04 18.56
N GLY A 364 -20.31 -12.22 18.22
CA GLY A 364 -20.06 -13.30 19.16
C GLY A 364 -18.68 -13.18 19.82
N GLU A 365 -18.11 -14.33 20.20
CA GLU A 365 -16.81 -14.42 20.84
C GLU A 365 -15.65 -13.89 19.99
N ALA A 366 -14.60 -13.42 20.65
CA ALA A 366 -13.39 -12.95 19.98
C ALA A 366 -12.62 -14.12 19.33
N ASP A 367 -12.14 -13.91 18.10
CA ASP A 367 -11.23 -14.84 17.42
C ASP A 367 -9.79 -14.75 17.97
N ALA A 368 -8.89 -15.59 17.47
CA ALA A 368 -7.48 -15.61 17.90
C ALA A 368 -6.74 -14.27 17.67
N SER A 369 -7.27 -13.38 16.86
CA SER A 369 -6.75 -12.02 16.65
C SER A 369 -7.33 -10.99 17.62
N GLY A 370 -8.22 -11.40 18.52
CA GLY A 370 -8.95 -10.54 19.46
C GLY A 370 -10.15 -9.82 18.85
N ARG A 371 -10.50 -10.07 17.58
CA ARG A 371 -11.68 -9.49 16.92
C ARG A 371 -12.90 -10.39 17.12
N ARG A 372 -14.04 -9.80 17.47
CA ARG A 372 -15.28 -10.56 17.68
C ARG A 372 -15.78 -11.18 16.37
N SER A 373 -16.19 -12.44 16.46
CA SER A 373 -16.70 -13.20 15.32
C SER A 373 -18.11 -12.73 14.92
N PRO A 374 -18.39 -12.50 13.64
CA PRO A 374 -19.71 -12.11 13.18
C PRO A 374 -20.64 -13.35 13.09
N VAL A 375 -21.83 -13.25 13.65
CA VAL A 375 -22.87 -14.29 13.65
C VAL A 375 -24.12 -13.74 12.95
N ALA A 376 -24.68 -14.49 11.98
CA ALA A 376 -25.86 -14.05 11.26
C ALA A 376 -27.11 -14.16 12.14
N ILE A 377 -27.98 -13.15 12.10
CA ILE A 377 -29.28 -13.16 12.76
C ILE A 377 -30.31 -13.77 11.78
N PRO A 378 -30.84 -14.97 12.05
CA PRO A 378 -31.78 -15.63 11.16
C PRO A 378 -33.04 -14.79 10.91
N GLY A 379 -33.55 -14.77 9.67
CA GLY A 379 -34.76 -14.05 9.30
C GLY A 379 -34.61 -12.53 9.26
N SER A 380 -33.39 -12.00 9.29
CA SER A 380 -33.11 -10.56 9.24
C SER A 380 -32.70 -10.05 7.85
N GLU A 381 -32.90 -10.87 6.82
CA GLU A 381 -32.54 -10.53 5.45
C GLU A 381 -33.31 -9.30 4.96
N TYR A 382 -32.62 -8.45 4.22
CA TYR A 382 -33.21 -7.29 3.55
C TYR A 382 -32.44 -7.00 2.26
N VAL A 383 -33.00 -6.17 1.41
CA VAL A 383 -32.35 -5.72 0.18
C VAL A 383 -31.92 -4.27 0.35
N LEU A 384 -30.64 -4.02 0.11
CA LEU A 384 -30.09 -2.67 -0.06
C LEU A 384 -30.19 -2.32 -1.54
N ASP A 385 -30.86 -1.22 -1.85
CA ASP A 385 -31.08 -0.74 -3.21
C ASP A 385 -29.79 -0.11 -3.74
N VAL A 386 -29.09 -0.83 -4.61
CA VAL A 386 -27.82 -0.43 -5.23
C VAL A 386 -27.76 -0.94 -6.66
N ASP A 387 -27.03 -0.23 -7.51
CA ASP A 387 -26.80 -0.57 -8.92
C ASP A 387 -25.30 -0.83 -9.24
N MET A 388 -24.47 -0.81 -8.21
CA MET A 388 -23.05 -1.17 -8.28
C MET A 388 -22.59 -1.85 -7.00
N VAL A 389 -21.78 -2.92 -7.13
CA VAL A 389 -21.16 -3.61 -5.98
C VAL A 389 -19.67 -3.76 -6.22
N VAL A 390 -18.86 -3.43 -5.21
CA VAL A 390 -17.41 -3.60 -5.24
C VAL A 390 -16.97 -4.54 -4.10
N MET A 391 -16.36 -5.66 -4.46
CA MET A 391 -15.80 -6.62 -3.49
C MET A 391 -14.42 -6.17 -3.03
N ALA A 392 -14.29 -5.82 -1.75
CA ALA A 392 -13.06 -5.35 -1.09
C ALA A 392 -12.71 -6.20 0.14
N ILE A 393 -12.83 -7.53 0.02
CA ILE A 393 -12.70 -8.50 1.12
C ILE A 393 -11.32 -9.15 1.23
N GLY A 394 -10.34 -8.59 0.54
CA GLY A 394 -8.96 -9.05 0.55
C GLY A 394 -8.51 -9.64 -0.78
N GLN A 395 -7.22 -9.97 -0.81
CA GLN A 395 -6.52 -10.46 -2.01
C GLN A 395 -5.54 -11.55 -1.62
N GLY A 396 -5.25 -12.44 -2.58
CA GLY A 396 -4.26 -13.51 -2.48
C GLY A 396 -3.14 -13.38 -3.50
N PRO A 397 -2.12 -14.25 -3.41
CA PRO A 397 -1.03 -14.31 -4.38
C PRO A 397 -1.53 -14.78 -5.75
N ASN A 398 -0.93 -14.24 -6.81
CA ASN A 398 -1.16 -14.78 -8.16
C ASN A 398 -0.42 -16.13 -8.29
N PRO A 399 -1.07 -17.21 -8.73
CA PRO A 399 -0.46 -18.54 -8.81
C PRO A 399 0.59 -18.68 -9.91
N LEU A 400 0.69 -17.73 -10.85
CA LEU A 400 1.52 -17.84 -12.04
C LEU A 400 2.98 -18.21 -11.75
N ILE A 401 3.61 -17.58 -10.75
CA ILE A 401 5.00 -17.89 -10.38
C ILE A 401 5.12 -19.33 -9.88
N LYS A 402 4.20 -19.79 -9.03
CA LYS A 402 4.16 -21.17 -8.54
C LYS A 402 3.95 -22.17 -9.69
N ASP A 403 3.00 -21.90 -10.58
CA ASP A 403 2.63 -22.80 -11.69
C ASP A 403 3.78 -22.96 -12.70
N THR A 404 4.64 -21.95 -12.83
CA THR A 404 5.80 -21.94 -13.74
C THR A 404 7.13 -22.24 -13.05
N THR A 405 7.10 -22.51 -11.74
CA THR A 405 8.30 -22.83 -10.93
C THR A 405 7.95 -23.98 -9.98
N PRO A 406 7.89 -25.26 -10.47
CA PRO A 406 7.37 -26.40 -9.70
C PRO A 406 8.07 -26.65 -8.36
N ASP A 407 9.39 -26.41 -8.29
CA ASP A 407 10.21 -26.63 -7.10
C ASP A 407 10.09 -25.52 -6.03
N LEU A 408 9.34 -24.47 -6.32
CA LEU A 408 9.10 -23.38 -5.38
C LEU A 408 8.03 -23.79 -4.37
N GLU A 409 8.39 -23.86 -3.09
CA GLU A 409 7.46 -24.17 -2.01
C GLU A 409 6.48 -23.02 -1.75
N VAL A 410 5.19 -23.38 -1.61
CA VAL A 410 4.12 -22.48 -1.21
C VAL A 410 3.31 -23.08 -0.07
N ASN A 411 2.71 -22.22 0.76
CA ASN A 411 1.81 -22.64 1.82
C ASN A 411 0.39 -22.97 1.28
N LYS A 412 -0.50 -23.39 2.16
CA LYS A 412 -1.90 -23.74 1.82
C LYS A 412 -2.71 -22.60 1.19
N ARG A 413 -2.26 -21.35 1.35
CA ARG A 413 -2.90 -20.15 0.78
C ARG A 413 -2.27 -19.71 -0.53
N GLY A 414 -1.26 -20.44 -1.02
CA GLY A 414 -0.52 -20.11 -2.24
C GLY A 414 0.60 -19.08 -2.06
N ASN A 415 0.87 -18.59 -0.84
CA ASN A 415 2.00 -17.71 -0.58
C ASN A 415 3.32 -18.48 -0.63
N ILE A 416 4.36 -17.84 -1.20
CA ILE A 416 5.71 -18.42 -1.24
C ILE A 416 6.23 -18.62 0.19
N VAL A 417 6.79 -19.79 0.47
CA VAL A 417 7.49 -20.06 1.73
C VAL A 417 8.90 -19.48 1.63
N ALA A 418 9.22 -18.57 2.53
CA ALA A 418 10.54 -17.97 2.66
C ALA A 418 10.90 -17.83 4.13
N ASP A 419 12.18 -17.87 4.44
CA ASP A 419 12.68 -17.65 5.79
C ASP A 419 12.70 -16.16 6.18
N GLU A 420 13.23 -15.82 7.34
CA GLU A 420 13.29 -14.45 7.86
C GLU A 420 14.13 -13.50 6.99
N THR A 421 15.02 -14.04 6.17
CA THR A 421 15.89 -13.32 5.24
C THR A 421 15.29 -13.18 3.85
N GLY A 422 14.20 -13.91 3.59
CA GLY A 422 13.54 -13.99 2.29
C GLY A 422 14.06 -15.12 1.40
N ALA A 423 14.95 -15.99 1.88
CA ALA A 423 15.42 -17.15 1.10
C ALA A 423 14.31 -18.18 0.94
N THR A 424 14.12 -18.68 -0.29
CA THR A 424 13.10 -19.67 -0.64
C THR A 424 13.69 -21.10 -0.67
N SER A 425 12.87 -22.09 -1.05
CA SER A 425 13.32 -23.48 -1.28
C SER A 425 14.34 -23.62 -2.42
N ILE A 426 14.48 -22.62 -3.29
CA ILE A 426 15.37 -22.66 -4.46
C ILE A 426 16.60 -21.77 -4.19
N PRO A 427 17.84 -22.33 -4.23
CA PRO A 427 19.06 -21.55 -4.06
C PRO A 427 19.15 -20.37 -5.05
N GLY A 428 19.48 -19.19 -4.56
CA GLY A 428 19.56 -17.98 -5.39
C GLY A 428 18.21 -17.31 -5.67
N VAL A 429 17.08 -17.90 -5.24
CA VAL A 429 15.75 -17.31 -5.36
C VAL A 429 15.28 -16.86 -3.99
N PHE A 430 14.91 -15.58 -3.92
CA PHE A 430 14.43 -14.90 -2.71
C PHE A 430 13.03 -14.34 -2.95
N ALA A 431 12.26 -14.16 -1.90
CA ALA A 431 10.92 -13.59 -2.00
C ALA A 431 10.60 -12.72 -0.78
N GLY A 432 9.70 -11.75 -0.94
CA GLY A 432 9.25 -10.93 0.18
C GLY A 432 8.09 -9.99 -0.16
N GLY A 433 7.53 -9.38 0.88
CA GLY A 433 6.29 -8.61 0.79
C GLY A 433 5.06 -9.51 0.73
N ASP A 434 3.97 -9.00 0.17
CA ASP A 434 2.65 -9.64 0.25
C ASP A 434 2.59 -11.03 -0.43
N ILE A 435 3.51 -11.35 -1.35
CA ILE A 435 3.61 -12.68 -1.95
C ILE A 435 3.99 -13.75 -0.91
N VAL A 436 4.66 -13.36 0.17
CA VAL A 436 5.07 -14.23 1.29
C VAL A 436 4.11 -14.13 2.46
N THR A 437 3.80 -12.91 2.91
CA THR A 437 3.04 -12.67 4.15
C THR A 437 1.53 -12.58 3.96
N GLY A 438 1.04 -12.45 2.74
CA GLY A 438 -0.30 -11.94 2.45
C GLY A 438 -0.32 -10.41 2.49
N ALA A 439 -1.46 -9.82 2.10
CA ALA A 439 -1.62 -8.38 2.01
C ALA A 439 -1.35 -7.69 3.35
N ALA A 440 -0.39 -6.75 3.37
CA ALA A 440 0.05 -6.02 4.55
C ALA A 440 0.19 -4.52 4.25
N THR A 441 1.28 -3.90 4.70
CA THR A 441 1.53 -2.46 4.53
C THR A 441 2.70 -2.20 3.58
N VAL A 442 2.69 -1.02 2.94
CA VAL A 442 3.79 -0.56 2.08
C VAL A 442 5.14 -0.68 2.80
N ILE A 443 5.22 -0.15 4.03
CA ILE A 443 6.48 -0.15 4.79
C ILE A 443 6.92 -1.55 5.24
N SER A 444 5.98 -2.47 5.51
CA SER A 444 6.32 -3.87 5.83
C SER A 444 6.90 -4.58 4.60
N ALA A 445 6.32 -4.34 3.43
CA ALA A 445 6.84 -4.86 2.17
C ALA A 445 8.24 -4.29 1.86
N MET A 446 8.48 -3.00 2.12
CA MET A 446 9.81 -2.38 2.03
C MET A 446 10.82 -3.05 2.97
N GLY A 447 10.40 -3.32 4.22
CA GLY A 447 11.22 -4.02 5.20
C GLY A 447 11.66 -5.41 4.74
N ALA A 448 10.75 -6.17 4.12
CA ALA A 448 11.07 -7.46 3.52
C ALA A 448 12.07 -7.33 2.37
N GLY A 449 11.86 -6.37 1.45
CA GLY A 449 12.80 -6.09 0.36
C GLY A 449 14.20 -5.71 0.84
N LYS A 450 14.28 -4.93 1.92
CA LYS A 450 15.55 -4.55 2.54
C LYS A 450 16.32 -5.73 3.14
N LYS A 451 15.63 -6.61 3.84
CA LYS A 451 16.22 -7.85 4.40
C LYS A 451 16.71 -8.77 3.28
N ALA A 452 15.89 -8.96 2.26
CA ALA A 452 16.25 -9.78 1.11
C ALA A 452 17.47 -9.22 0.35
N ALA A 453 17.58 -7.90 0.19
CA ALA A 453 18.76 -7.30 -0.45
C ALA A 453 20.05 -7.62 0.30
N ALA A 454 20.04 -7.56 1.64
CA ALA A 454 21.18 -7.95 2.47
C ALA A 454 21.49 -9.46 2.36
N ALA A 455 20.47 -10.31 2.32
CA ALA A 455 20.65 -11.76 2.17
C ALA A 455 21.17 -12.13 0.77
N ILE A 456 20.69 -11.47 -0.28
CA ILE A 456 21.18 -11.63 -1.65
C ILE A 456 22.67 -11.23 -1.73
N ASP A 457 23.04 -10.11 -1.11
CA ASP A 457 24.46 -9.67 -1.05
C ASP A 457 25.34 -10.73 -0.36
N ALA A 458 24.90 -11.25 0.80
CA ALA A 458 25.63 -12.31 1.50
C ALA A 458 25.75 -13.58 0.65
N TYR A 459 24.67 -14.03 0.03
CA TYR A 459 24.65 -15.20 -0.86
C TYR A 459 25.61 -15.03 -2.03
N LEU A 460 25.58 -13.89 -2.70
CA LEU A 460 26.43 -13.61 -3.84
C LEU A 460 27.92 -13.43 -3.48
N GLN A 461 28.21 -13.05 -2.23
CA GLN A 461 29.58 -12.99 -1.72
C GLN A 461 30.10 -14.33 -1.20
N GLY A 462 29.26 -15.39 -1.16
CA GLY A 462 29.62 -16.70 -0.62
C GLY A 462 29.76 -16.75 0.90
N LYS A 463 29.00 -15.89 1.61
CA LYS A 463 29.03 -15.79 3.07
C LYS A 463 27.85 -16.52 3.72
#